data_18472025e1180aded777f3a58e309291
#
_entry.id   18472025e1180aded777f3a58e309291
#
_cell.length_a   1.000
_cell.length_b   1.000
_cell.length_c   1.000
_cell.angle_alpha   90.00
_cell.angle_beta   90.00
_cell.angle_gamma   90.00
#
_symmetry.space_group_name_H-M   'P 1'
#
loop_
_entity.id
_entity.type
_entity.pdbx_description
1 polymer ?
#
loop_
_entity_poly.entity_id
_entity_poly.type
_entity_poly.pdbx_seq_one_letter_code
_entity_poly.pdbx_strand_id
1 'polypeptide(L)'
;LGSGYKLPVIYAGNKDAREEIVKTLGEKVDLIITDNIRPKLEIENLLPAREKIHNLFMEHVMKQAPGYNKLMEWTVGPDHEQVPIMPTPAAVGNIMQAISKEENIEVVGVDIGGATTDIFSVFTKDFIFNRTVSANLGLSYSISNVLASAGLENIMRWVPFDINESELRNMIKNKMIRPTTIPSLLEELVLEQAIAKEALRLAFEQHKSFASSLKGMQKQRDISEAFSQSVSGETIVNMMTLDLLVGSGGVLSHAPRRNQ
;
A
#
# COMPACT_ATOMS: atom_id res chain seq x y z
N LEU A 1 -12.27 5.73 -29.47
CA LEU A 1 -13.51 5.83 -28.70
C LEU A 1 -14.74 5.52 -29.59
N GLY A 2 -14.82 4.32 -30.14
CA GLY A 2 -15.91 3.90 -31.04
C GLY A 2 -16.78 2.77 -30.48
N SER A 3 -16.66 2.42 -29.19
CA SER A 3 -17.33 1.24 -28.61
C SER A 3 -18.59 1.52 -27.79
N GLY A 4 -19.06 2.77 -27.72
CA GLY A 4 -20.17 3.14 -26.83
C GLY A 4 -19.87 3.03 -25.33
N TYR A 5 -18.66 2.59 -24.94
CA TYR A 5 -18.23 2.50 -23.55
C TYR A 5 -17.80 3.86 -23.05
N LYS A 6 -18.47 4.36 -22.01
CA LYS A 6 -18.08 5.57 -21.32
C LYS A 6 -17.09 5.22 -20.20
N LEU A 7 -15.93 5.85 -20.22
CA LEU A 7 -14.93 5.70 -19.14
C LEU A 7 -15.44 6.33 -17.85
N PRO A 8 -15.37 5.64 -16.70
CA PRO A 8 -15.68 6.24 -15.42
C PRO A 8 -14.62 7.29 -15.06
N VAL A 9 -15.09 8.48 -14.70
CA VAL A 9 -14.24 9.63 -14.30
C VAL A 9 -14.75 10.17 -12.99
N ILE A 10 -13.90 10.19 -11.97
CA ILE A 10 -14.22 10.78 -10.67
C ILE A 10 -13.74 12.23 -10.63
N TYR A 11 -14.66 13.14 -10.38
CA TYR A 11 -14.36 14.54 -10.11
C TYR A 11 -14.44 14.82 -8.61
N ALA A 12 -13.31 15.13 -8.00
CA ALA A 12 -13.16 15.44 -6.59
C ALA A 12 -12.51 16.82 -6.36
N GLY A 13 -12.87 17.77 -7.21
CA GLY A 13 -12.30 19.11 -7.23
C GLY A 13 -13.23 20.18 -6.67
N ASN A 14 -13.00 21.44 -7.09
CA ASN A 14 -13.74 22.60 -6.62
C ASN A 14 -15.26 22.45 -6.84
N LYS A 15 -16.01 22.72 -5.78
CA LYS A 15 -17.48 22.65 -5.79
C LYS A 15 -18.10 23.61 -6.82
N ASP A 16 -17.53 24.81 -6.96
CA ASP A 16 -18.05 25.84 -7.86
C ASP A 16 -17.85 25.51 -9.34
N ALA A 17 -16.92 24.62 -9.66
CA ALA A 17 -16.67 24.16 -11.02
C ALA A 17 -17.53 22.95 -11.44
N ARG A 18 -18.33 22.37 -10.53
CA ARG A 18 -19.10 21.14 -10.79
C ARG A 18 -20.04 21.27 -11.99
N GLU A 19 -20.77 22.37 -12.09
CA GLU A 19 -21.74 22.59 -13.17
C GLU A 19 -21.05 22.64 -14.54
N GLU A 20 -19.90 23.32 -14.63
CA GLU A 20 -19.14 23.40 -15.87
C GLU A 20 -18.52 22.03 -16.25
N ILE A 21 -18.06 21.27 -15.26
CA ILE A 21 -17.55 19.90 -15.47
C ILE A 21 -18.67 18.98 -15.97
N VAL A 22 -19.86 19.03 -15.38
CA VAL A 22 -21.02 18.24 -15.83
C VAL A 22 -21.38 18.61 -17.26
N LYS A 23 -21.44 19.88 -17.59
CA LYS A 23 -21.74 20.37 -18.95
C LYS A 23 -20.71 19.93 -19.98
N THR A 24 -19.43 19.91 -19.59
CA THR A 24 -18.34 19.61 -20.52
C THR A 24 -18.11 18.11 -20.72
N LEU A 25 -18.23 17.32 -19.65
CA LEU A 25 -17.87 15.91 -19.62
C LEU A 25 -19.04 14.94 -19.46
N GLY A 26 -20.19 15.37 -18.91
CA GLY A 26 -21.28 14.47 -18.52
C GLY A 26 -21.84 13.60 -19.65
N GLU A 27 -21.82 14.09 -20.89
CA GLU A 27 -22.24 13.27 -22.05
C GLU A 27 -21.14 12.37 -22.59
N LYS A 28 -19.86 12.71 -22.32
CA LYS A 28 -18.69 12.04 -22.92
C LYS A 28 -18.17 10.89 -22.08
N VAL A 29 -18.39 10.95 -20.76
CA VAL A 29 -17.84 9.99 -19.78
C VAL A 29 -18.92 9.59 -18.78
N ASP A 30 -18.70 8.52 -18.04
CA ASP A 30 -19.47 8.20 -16.84
C ASP A 30 -18.92 9.02 -15.67
N LEU A 31 -19.55 10.18 -15.43
CA LEU A 31 -19.04 11.18 -14.51
C LEU A 31 -19.57 10.98 -13.10
N ILE A 32 -18.67 10.71 -12.16
CA ILE A 32 -18.97 10.55 -10.74
C ILE A 32 -18.44 11.77 -9.98
N ILE A 33 -19.34 12.52 -9.37
CA ILE A 33 -18.97 13.70 -8.56
C ILE A 33 -18.88 13.29 -7.10
N THR A 34 -17.81 13.69 -6.44
CA THR A 34 -17.61 13.49 -5.00
C THR A 34 -17.09 14.76 -4.34
N ASP A 35 -16.85 14.71 -3.04
CA ASP A 35 -16.36 15.84 -2.31
C ASP A 35 -14.92 16.19 -2.68
N ASN A 36 -14.59 17.47 -2.54
CA ASN A 36 -13.26 17.97 -2.83
C ASN A 36 -12.24 17.31 -1.89
N ILE A 37 -11.19 16.73 -2.45
CA ILE A 37 -10.09 16.11 -1.69
C ILE A 37 -9.32 17.10 -0.82
N ARG A 38 -9.41 18.39 -1.16
CA ARG A 38 -8.78 19.48 -0.40
C ARG A 38 -9.73 20.68 -0.35
N PRO A 39 -10.81 20.61 0.48
CA PRO A 39 -11.84 21.67 0.53
C PRO A 39 -11.31 22.99 1.05
N LYS A 40 -10.23 22.98 1.85
CA LYS A 40 -9.45 24.13 2.31
C LYS A 40 -7.96 23.77 2.23
N LEU A 41 -7.11 24.79 2.22
CA LEU A 41 -5.65 24.60 2.13
C LEU A 41 -5.10 23.71 3.29
N GLU A 42 -5.73 23.79 4.45
CA GLU A 42 -5.33 23.13 5.69
C GLU A 42 -6.04 21.79 5.93
N ILE A 43 -7.03 21.42 5.08
CA ILE A 43 -7.87 20.25 5.31
C ILE A 43 -7.83 19.31 4.12
N GLU A 44 -7.44 18.07 4.35
CA GLU A 44 -7.65 16.96 3.42
C GLU A 44 -8.94 16.21 3.73
N ASN A 45 -9.68 15.86 2.66
CA ASN A 45 -10.88 15.01 2.72
C ASN A 45 -10.77 13.93 1.65
N LEU A 46 -9.93 12.93 1.89
CA LEU A 46 -9.63 11.87 0.93
C LEU A 46 -10.67 10.74 0.94
N LEU A 47 -11.39 10.56 2.05
CA LEU A 47 -12.27 9.40 2.25
C LEU A 47 -13.35 9.27 1.17
N PRO A 48 -14.13 10.30 0.80
CA PRO A 48 -15.16 10.18 -0.23
C PRO A 48 -14.59 9.78 -1.61
N ALA A 49 -13.42 10.30 -1.98
CA ALA A 49 -12.77 9.95 -3.24
C ALA A 49 -12.24 8.50 -3.21
N ARG A 50 -11.65 8.08 -2.09
CA ARG A 50 -11.18 6.68 -1.90
C ARG A 50 -12.32 5.68 -2.00
N GLU A 51 -13.48 5.97 -1.41
CA GLU A 51 -14.67 5.11 -1.51
C GLU A 51 -15.16 4.98 -2.95
N LYS A 52 -15.20 6.07 -3.70
CA LYS A 52 -15.59 6.03 -5.13
C LYS A 52 -14.61 5.22 -5.97
N ILE A 53 -13.31 5.41 -5.75
CA ILE A 53 -12.26 4.61 -6.42
C ILE A 53 -12.40 3.13 -6.06
N HIS A 54 -12.61 2.81 -4.77
CA HIS A 54 -12.81 1.44 -4.33
C HIS A 54 -14.02 0.79 -5.01
N ASN A 55 -15.16 1.47 -5.03
CA ASN A 55 -16.38 0.95 -5.64
C ASN A 55 -16.20 0.69 -7.15
N LEU A 56 -15.55 1.61 -7.87
CA LEU A 56 -15.20 1.40 -9.28
C LEU A 56 -14.24 0.23 -9.49
N PHE A 57 -13.25 0.07 -8.61
CA PHE A 57 -12.33 -1.07 -8.66
C PHE A 57 -13.08 -2.40 -8.46
N MET A 58 -13.96 -2.45 -7.47
CA MET A 58 -14.78 -3.65 -7.22
C MET A 58 -15.69 -3.97 -8.42
N GLU A 59 -16.29 -2.95 -9.02
CA GLU A 59 -17.23 -3.13 -10.12
C GLU A 59 -16.55 -3.47 -11.45
N HIS A 60 -15.50 -2.78 -11.80
CA HIS A 60 -14.88 -2.91 -13.13
C HIS A 60 -13.71 -3.89 -13.18
N VAL A 61 -13.10 -4.21 -12.05
CA VAL A 61 -11.95 -5.11 -11.98
C VAL A 61 -12.32 -6.41 -11.28
N MET A 62 -12.78 -6.34 -10.03
CA MET A 62 -13.01 -7.53 -9.21
C MET A 62 -14.17 -8.38 -9.72
N LYS A 63 -15.27 -7.77 -10.15
CA LYS A 63 -16.42 -8.52 -10.72
C LYS A 63 -16.08 -9.33 -11.98
N GLN A 64 -15.00 -8.97 -12.68
CA GLN A 64 -14.54 -9.70 -13.87
C GLN A 64 -13.65 -10.89 -13.52
N ALA A 65 -13.22 -11.02 -12.26
CA ALA A 65 -12.39 -12.15 -11.83
C ALA A 65 -13.20 -13.46 -11.87
N PRO A 66 -12.63 -14.55 -12.41
CA PRO A 66 -13.30 -15.85 -12.44
C PRO A 66 -13.70 -16.30 -11.05
N GLY A 67 -14.95 -16.65 -10.84
CA GLY A 67 -15.48 -17.14 -9.56
C GLY A 67 -15.92 -16.05 -8.59
N TYR A 68 -15.72 -14.76 -8.88
CA TYR A 68 -16.12 -13.66 -7.99
C TYR A 68 -17.63 -13.71 -7.65
N ASN A 69 -18.49 -13.95 -8.63
CA ASN A 69 -19.94 -14.02 -8.40
C ASN A 69 -20.31 -15.16 -7.43
N LYS A 70 -19.66 -16.33 -7.55
CA LYS A 70 -19.87 -17.44 -6.60
C LYS A 70 -19.38 -17.08 -5.21
N LEU A 71 -18.26 -16.38 -5.11
CA LEU A 71 -17.74 -15.92 -3.83
C LEU A 71 -18.73 -14.96 -3.16
N MET A 72 -19.31 -14.04 -3.93
CA MET A 72 -20.36 -13.13 -3.45
C MET A 72 -21.61 -13.86 -2.95
N GLU A 73 -22.02 -14.93 -3.65
CA GLU A 73 -23.16 -15.77 -3.22
C GLU A 73 -22.88 -16.49 -1.89
N TRP A 74 -21.63 -16.85 -1.62
CA TRP A 74 -21.23 -17.57 -0.41
C TRP A 74 -20.97 -16.65 0.80
N THR A 75 -20.71 -15.38 0.57
CA THR A 75 -20.48 -14.40 1.65
C THR A 75 -21.81 -13.77 2.11
N VAL A 76 -22.64 -14.60 2.72
CA VAL A 76 -23.92 -14.17 3.30
C VAL A 76 -23.80 -14.19 4.82
N GLY A 77 -24.09 -13.06 5.46
CA GLY A 77 -24.11 -12.96 6.91
C GLY A 77 -25.30 -13.69 7.55
N PRO A 78 -25.36 -13.74 8.90
CA PRO A 78 -26.39 -14.45 9.63
C PRO A 78 -27.83 -14.01 9.29
N ASP A 79 -28.00 -12.75 8.91
CA ASP A 79 -29.30 -12.16 8.58
C ASP A 79 -29.58 -12.13 7.06
N HIS A 80 -28.91 -12.99 6.29
CA HIS A 80 -28.95 -13.01 4.82
C HIS A 80 -28.50 -11.70 4.15
N GLU A 81 -27.83 -10.83 4.87
CA GLU A 81 -27.17 -9.66 4.28
C GLU A 81 -25.86 -10.07 3.60
N GLN A 82 -25.59 -9.48 2.43
CA GLN A 82 -24.31 -9.69 1.76
C GLN A 82 -23.18 -9.05 2.56
N VAL A 83 -22.22 -9.86 2.99
CA VAL A 83 -20.97 -9.36 3.59
C VAL A 83 -20.09 -8.81 2.48
N PRO A 84 -19.65 -7.55 2.54
CA PRO A 84 -18.82 -6.99 1.49
C PRO A 84 -17.47 -7.71 1.41
N ILE A 85 -17.13 -8.19 0.22
CA ILE A 85 -15.79 -8.68 -0.07
C ILE A 85 -14.87 -7.47 -0.20
N MET A 86 -13.76 -7.50 0.52
CA MET A 86 -12.76 -6.43 0.42
C MET A 86 -11.41 -6.98 -0.07
N PRO A 87 -10.62 -6.21 -0.81
CA PRO A 87 -9.26 -6.58 -1.16
C PRO A 87 -8.39 -6.79 0.08
N THR A 88 -7.47 -7.75 0.03
CA THR A 88 -6.56 -8.06 1.14
C THR A 88 -5.92 -6.82 1.79
N PRO A 89 -5.41 -5.84 1.03
CA PRO A 89 -4.82 -4.66 1.64
C PRO A 89 -5.82 -3.78 2.41
N ALA A 90 -7.09 -3.77 2.01
CA ALA A 90 -8.12 -3.06 2.77
C ALA A 90 -8.42 -3.77 4.10
N ALA A 91 -8.51 -5.10 4.07
CA ALA A 91 -8.71 -5.91 5.27
C ALA A 91 -7.54 -5.75 6.26
N VAL A 92 -6.30 -5.84 5.77
CA VAL A 92 -5.09 -5.64 6.59
C VAL A 92 -5.09 -4.22 7.20
N GLY A 93 -5.38 -3.19 6.40
CA GLY A 93 -5.45 -1.82 6.88
C GLY A 93 -6.51 -1.61 7.96
N ASN A 94 -7.69 -2.22 7.82
CA ASN A 94 -8.75 -2.17 8.83
C ASN A 94 -8.32 -2.82 10.15
N ILE A 95 -7.63 -3.97 10.08
CA ILE A 95 -7.09 -4.65 11.26
C ILE A 95 -6.06 -3.76 11.97
N MET A 96 -5.12 -3.13 11.24
CA MET A 96 -4.13 -2.23 11.82
C MET A 96 -4.78 -1.04 12.52
N GLN A 97 -5.81 -0.44 11.91
CA GLN A 97 -6.55 0.66 12.52
C GLN A 97 -7.32 0.22 13.78
N ALA A 98 -7.95 -0.97 13.74
CA ALA A 98 -8.65 -1.53 14.89
C ALA A 98 -7.70 -1.74 16.08
N ILE A 99 -6.57 -2.41 15.85
CA ILE A 99 -5.55 -2.66 16.87
C ILE A 99 -5.03 -1.33 17.45
N SER A 100 -4.66 -0.38 16.60
CA SER A 100 -4.17 0.92 17.04
C SER A 100 -5.19 1.66 17.91
N LYS A 101 -6.45 1.61 17.52
CA LYS A 101 -7.53 2.28 18.26
C LYS A 101 -7.88 1.60 19.58
N GLU A 102 -7.98 0.27 19.58
CA GLU A 102 -8.34 -0.51 20.77
C GLU A 102 -7.27 -0.45 21.85
N GLU A 103 -6.00 -0.60 21.44
CA GLU A 103 -4.87 -0.61 22.36
C GLU A 103 -4.27 0.79 22.60
N ASN A 104 -4.70 1.80 21.83
CA ASN A 104 -4.16 3.15 21.83
C ASN A 104 -2.64 3.19 21.62
N ILE A 105 -2.17 2.46 20.58
CA ILE A 105 -0.77 2.28 20.21
C ILE A 105 -0.48 2.71 18.79
N GLU A 106 0.78 3.02 18.51
CA GLU A 106 1.27 3.30 17.17
C GLU A 106 1.69 2.01 16.47
N VAL A 107 1.16 1.78 15.26
CA VAL A 107 1.31 0.52 14.52
C VAL A 107 1.91 0.77 13.14
N VAL A 108 2.89 -0.03 12.78
CA VAL A 108 3.34 -0.19 11.39
C VAL A 108 3.11 -1.62 10.97
N GLY A 109 2.43 -1.80 9.85
CA GLY A 109 2.18 -3.09 9.22
C GLY A 109 2.89 -3.20 7.89
N VAL A 110 3.35 -4.39 7.55
CA VAL A 110 3.94 -4.72 6.25
C VAL A 110 3.27 -5.95 5.70
N ASP A 111 2.89 -5.91 4.43
CA ASP A 111 2.44 -7.08 3.68
C ASP A 111 3.28 -7.24 2.42
N ILE A 112 4.17 -8.24 2.42
CA ILE A 112 5.07 -8.48 1.30
C ILE A 112 4.59 -9.67 0.47
N GLY A 113 4.09 -9.37 -0.70
CA GLY A 113 3.55 -10.35 -1.64
C GLY A 113 4.50 -10.71 -2.77
N GLY A 114 3.99 -11.46 -3.74
CA GLY A 114 4.75 -11.85 -4.93
C GLY A 114 4.97 -10.72 -5.94
N ALA A 115 4.04 -9.77 -6.04
CA ALA A 115 4.06 -8.65 -6.98
C ALA A 115 4.29 -7.31 -6.30
N THR A 116 3.74 -7.10 -5.09
CA THR A 116 3.71 -5.83 -4.39
C THR A 116 4.19 -5.97 -2.95
N THR A 117 4.65 -4.87 -2.38
CA THR A 117 4.83 -4.70 -0.94
C THR A 117 3.99 -3.53 -0.47
N ASP A 118 3.08 -3.79 0.45
CA ASP A 118 2.24 -2.79 1.09
C ASP A 118 2.79 -2.42 2.45
N ILE A 119 2.87 -1.12 2.73
CA ILE A 119 3.21 -0.59 4.06
C ILE A 119 2.02 0.19 4.59
N PHE A 120 1.66 -0.11 5.82
CA PHE A 120 0.59 0.54 6.57
C PHE A 120 1.18 1.24 7.78
N SER A 121 0.70 2.42 8.10
CA SER A 121 1.05 3.08 9.35
C SER A 121 -0.16 3.75 9.98
N VAL A 122 -0.29 3.61 11.29
CA VAL A 122 -1.29 4.29 12.10
C VAL A 122 -0.57 4.94 13.27
N PHE A 123 -0.58 6.27 13.31
CA PHE A 123 0.01 7.03 14.40
C PHE A 123 -1.11 7.72 15.19
N THR A 124 -1.09 7.51 16.51
CA THR A 124 -2.21 7.84 17.42
C THR A 124 -2.47 9.32 17.59
N LYS A 125 -1.46 10.18 17.40
CA LYS A 125 -1.59 11.62 17.63
C LYS A 125 -2.79 12.26 16.93
N ASP A 126 -3.18 11.71 15.74
CA ASP A 126 -4.34 12.15 14.98
C ASP A 126 -5.07 10.95 14.32
N PHE A 127 -4.80 9.70 14.74
CA PHE A 127 -5.26 8.46 14.09
C PHE A 127 -5.06 8.45 12.58
N ILE A 128 -3.97 9.05 12.12
CA ILE A 128 -3.69 9.18 10.70
C ILE A 128 -3.28 7.81 10.15
N PHE A 129 -4.16 7.24 9.36
CA PHE A 129 -3.89 6.02 8.64
C PHE A 129 -3.29 6.33 7.27
N ASN A 130 -2.10 5.79 7.03
CA ASN A 130 -1.46 5.83 5.73
C ASN A 130 -1.20 4.43 5.21
N ARG A 131 -1.36 4.28 3.90
CA ARG A 131 -1.01 3.08 3.16
C ARG A 131 -0.23 3.47 1.91
N THR A 132 0.86 2.76 1.67
CA THR A 132 1.63 2.86 0.43
C THR A 132 1.72 1.48 -0.21
N VAL A 133 1.43 1.41 -1.48
CA VAL A 133 1.60 0.21 -2.31
C VAL A 133 2.82 0.39 -3.17
N SER A 134 3.86 -0.40 -2.92
CA SER A 134 5.03 -0.47 -3.78
C SER A 134 4.80 -1.55 -4.84
N ALA A 135 4.22 -1.14 -5.96
CA ALA A 135 3.67 -2.04 -6.99
C ALA A 135 4.72 -2.95 -7.68
N ASN A 136 6.00 -2.61 -7.57
CA ASN A 136 7.08 -3.31 -8.23
C ASN A 136 8.10 -3.93 -7.27
N LEU A 137 7.78 -4.03 -5.98
CA LEU A 137 8.70 -4.55 -4.97
C LEU A 137 8.19 -5.87 -4.35
N GLY A 138 7.79 -6.82 -5.21
CA GLY A 138 7.38 -8.15 -4.79
C GLY A 138 8.46 -9.21 -4.96
N LEU A 139 8.28 -10.36 -4.30
CA LEU A 139 9.29 -11.42 -4.17
C LEU A 139 9.21 -12.52 -5.23
N SER A 140 8.31 -12.40 -6.22
CA SER A 140 8.22 -13.38 -7.31
C SER A 140 8.00 -12.70 -8.66
N TYR A 141 6.80 -12.23 -8.95
CA TYR A 141 6.50 -11.56 -10.22
C TYR A 141 7.33 -10.28 -10.45
N SER A 142 7.64 -9.55 -9.38
CA SER A 142 8.39 -8.29 -9.43
C SER A 142 9.82 -8.40 -8.88
N ILE A 143 10.31 -9.61 -8.64
CA ILE A 143 11.61 -9.84 -7.98
C ILE A 143 12.79 -9.20 -8.74
N SER A 144 12.73 -9.15 -10.07
CA SER A 144 13.75 -8.49 -10.90
C SER A 144 13.78 -6.97 -10.70
N ASN A 145 12.63 -6.36 -10.37
CA ASN A 145 12.57 -4.95 -10.07
C ASN A 145 13.19 -4.62 -8.71
N VAL A 146 13.05 -5.54 -7.74
CA VAL A 146 13.78 -5.42 -6.46
C VAL A 146 15.29 -5.45 -6.71
N LEU A 147 15.77 -6.40 -7.52
CA LEU A 147 17.19 -6.45 -7.90
C LEU A 147 17.64 -5.16 -8.59
N ALA A 148 16.86 -4.65 -9.54
CA ALA A 148 17.19 -3.44 -10.28
C ALA A 148 17.23 -2.19 -9.39
N SER A 149 16.31 -2.10 -8.41
CA SER A 149 16.19 -0.95 -7.53
C SER A 149 17.17 -0.98 -6.35
N ALA A 150 17.39 -2.16 -5.77
CA ALA A 150 18.30 -2.34 -4.64
C ALA A 150 19.77 -2.38 -5.07
N GLY A 151 20.04 -2.96 -6.23
CA GLY A 151 21.38 -3.33 -6.66
C GLY A 151 21.87 -4.64 -6.04
N LEU A 152 22.74 -5.30 -6.77
CA LEU A 152 23.24 -6.63 -6.41
C LEU A 152 24.00 -6.63 -5.08
N GLU A 153 24.87 -5.65 -4.87
CA GLU A 153 25.72 -5.53 -3.68
C GLU A 153 24.89 -5.42 -2.39
N ASN A 154 23.77 -4.70 -2.45
CA ASN A 154 22.88 -4.55 -1.31
C ASN A 154 22.16 -5.86 -0.96
N ILE A 155 21.84 -6.69 -1.93
CA ILE A 155 21.26 -8.02 -1.68
C ILE A 155 22.34 -8.95 -1.15
N MET A 156 23.54 -8.98 -1.78
CA MET A 156 24.63 -9.86 -1.39
C MET A 156 25.09 -9.65 0.06
N ARG A 157 25.06 -8.43 0.59
CA ARG A 157 25.45 -8.14 1.99
C ARG A 157 24.63 -8.91 3.03
N TRP A 158 23.44 -9.40 2.65
CA TRP A 158 22.56 -10.19 3.52
C TRP A 158 22.75 -11.70 3.37
N VAL A 159 23.55 -12.13 2.39
CA VAL A 159 23.80 -13.54 2.09
C VAL A 159 25.07 -13.99 2.84
N PRO A 160 24.96 -14.93 3.80
CA PRO A 160 26.07 -15.31 4.67
C PRO A 160 26.99 -16.39 4.09
N PHE A 161 26.84 -16.74 2.81
CA PHE A 161 27.64 -17.73 2.11
C PHE A 161 28.19 -17.17 0.81
N ASP A 162 29.26 -17.80 0.29
CA ASP A 162 29.87 -17.40 -0.96
C ASP A 162 28.94 -17.72 -2.14
N ILE A 163 28.55 -16.71 -2.86
CA ILE A 163 27.77 -16.81 -4.10
C ILE A 163 28.33 -15.79 -5.10
N ASN A 164 28.55 -16.21 -6.32
CA ASN A 164 28.95 -15.26 -7.34
C ASN A 164 27.75 -14.52 -7.94
N GLU A 165 28.03 -13.37 -8.57
CA GLU A 165 27.02 -12.50 -9.15
C GLU A 165 26.11 -13.22 -10.16
N SER A 166 26.70 -14.08 -11.01
CA SER A 166 25.95 -14.81 -12.04
C SER A 166 25.00 -15.82 -11.46
N GLU A 167 25.39 -16.51 -10.40
CA GLU A 167 24.53 -17.46 -9.68
C GLU A 167 23.36 -16.73 -9.02
N LEU A 168 23.61 -15.65 -8.30
CA LEU A 168 22.55 -14.84 -7.69
C LEU A 168 21.55 -14.33 -8.73
N ARG A 169 22.05 -13.78 -9.85
CA ARG A 169 21.18 -13.33 -10.96
C ARG A 169 20.36 -14.49 -11.55
N ASN A 170 20.95 -15.67 -11.68
CA ASN A 170 20.24 -16.83 -12.21
C ASN A 170 19.15 -17.32 -11.24
N MET A 171 19.42 -17.36 -9.95
CA MET A 171 18.41 -17.72 -8.94
C MET A 171 17.22 -16.74 -8.98
N ILE A 172 17.47 -15.45 -9.04
CA ILE A 172 16.43 -14.41 -9.16
C ILE A 172 15.63 -14.57 -10.45
N LYS A 173 16.30 -14.80 -11.59
CA LYS A 173 15.64 -15.03 -12.88
C LYS A 173 14.78 -16.30 -12.88
N ASN A 174 15.27 -17.37 -12.27
CA ASN A 174 14.52 -18.62 -12.14
C ASN A 174 13.23 -18.40 -11.34
N LYS A 175 13.31 -17.64 -10.25
CA LYS A 175 12.12 -17.27 -9.46
C LYS A 175 11.14 -16.43 -10.27
N MET A 176 11.61 -15.50 -11.09
CA MET A 176 10.78 -14.72 -11.99
C MET A 176 10.04 -15.59 -13.02
N ILE A 177 10.72 -16.60 -13.60
CA ILE A 177 10.14 -17.51 -14.59
C ILE A 177 9.14 -18.48 -13.91
N ARG A 178 9.42 -18.86 -12.66
CA ARG A 178 8.59 -19.77 -11.85
C ARG A 178 8.16 -19.10 -10.55
N PRO A 179 7.27 -18.10 -10.61
CA PRO A 179 6.97 -17.23 -9.47
C PRO A 179 6.30 -17.95 -8.29
N THR A 180 5.73 -19.12 -8.52
CA THR A 180 5.02 -19.90 -7.49
C THR A 180 5.92 -20.92 -6.78
N THR A 181 7.22 -21.01 -7.14
CA THR A 181 8.14 -21.92 -6.44
C THR A 181 8.35 -21.48 -5.00
N ILE A 182 8.43 -22.47 -4.11
CA ILE A 182 8.75 -22.30 -2.69
C ILE A 182 10.20 -22.72 -2.50
N PRO A 183 10.99 -22.02 -1.66
CA PRO A 183 12.35 -22.42 -1.35
C PRO A 183 12.40 -23.85 -0.80
N SER A 184 13.22 -24.69 -1.39
CA SER A 184 13.41 -26.08 -0.98
C SER A 184 14.77 -26.31 -0.30
N LEU A 185 15.69 -25.40 -0.50
CA LEU A 185 17.04 -25.40 0.09
C LEU A 185 17.20 -24.20 1.03
N LEU A 186 18.12 -24.33 1.97
CA LEU A 186 18.42 -23.27 2.93
C LEU A 186 18.97 -22.01 2.21
N GLU A 187 19.80 -22.21 1.21
CA GLU A 187 20.37 -21.13 0.39
C GLU A 187 19.28 -20.35 -0.33
N GLU A 188 18.29 -21.03 -0.90
CA GLU A 188 17.13 -20.40 -1.54
C GLU A 188 16.32 -19.56 -0.56
N LEU A 189 16.07 -20.09 0.66
CA LEU A 189 15.36 -19.38 1.71
C LEU A 189 16.11 -18.13 2.15
N VAL A 190 17.41 -18.24 2.41
CA VAL A 190 18.26 -17.13 2.82
C VAL A 190 18.28 -16.05 1.73
N LEU A 191 18.34 -16.47 0.46
CA LEU A 191 18.29 -15.53 -0.66
C LEU A 191 16.94 -14.80 -0.73
N GLU A 192 15.82 -15.51 -0.60
CA GLU A 192 14.50 -14.86 -0.56
C GLU A 192 14.39 -13.86 0.60
N GLN A 193 14.93 -14.18 1.76
CA GLN A 193 14.99 -13.26 2.90
C GLN A 193 15.90 -12.07 2.63
N ALA A 194 17.04 -12.26 1.98
CA ALA A 194 17.94 -11.16 1.58
C ALA A 194 17.23 -10.17 0.63
N ILE A 195 16.50 -10.70 -0.35
CA ILE A 195 15.72 -9.89 -1.28
C ILE A 195 14.55 -9.20 -0.57
N ALA A 196 13.88 -9.91 0.35
CA ALA A 196 12.79 -9.33 1.15
C ALA A 196 13.24 -8.15 1.99
N LYS A 197 14.42 -8.22 2.63
CA LYS A 197 15.01 -7.12 3.38
C LYS A 197 15.19 -5.87 2.52
N GLU A 198 15.68 -6.01 1.30
CA GLU A 198 15.84 -4.89 0.38
C GLU A 198 14.50 -4.38 -0.15
N ALA A 199 13.55 -5.25 -0.48
CA ALA A 199 12.20 -4.85 -0.88
C ALA A 199 11.50 -4.05 0.23
N LEU A 200 11.58 -4.51 1.48
CA LEU A 200 11.03 -3.82 2.65
C LEU A 200 11.71 -2.47 2.88
N ARG A 201 13.03 -2.40 2.80
CA ARG A 201 13.78 -1.15 2.94
C ARG A 201 13.31 -0.10 1.93
N LEU A 202 13.25 -0.48 0.65
CA LEU A 202 12.82 0.40 -0.43
C LEU A 202 11.36 0.82 -0.29
N ALA A 203 10.47 -0.12 0.04
CA ALA A 203 9.06 0.17 0.26
C ALA A 203 8.85 1.10 1.46
N PHE A 204 9.62 0.93 2.53
CA PHE A 204 9.53 1.77 3.72
C PHE A 204 10.07 3.19 3.47
N GLU A 205 11.16 3.33 2.72
CA GLU A 205 11.66 4.65 2.27
C GLU A 205 10.60 5.38 1.44
N GLN A 206 9.95 4.68 0.51
CA GLN A 206 8.85 5.22 -0.27
C GLN A 206 7.67 5.62 0.63
N HIS A 207 7.30 4.76 1.58
CA HIS A 207 6.22 5.05 2.53
C HIS A 207 6.49 6.31 3.34
N LYS A 208 7.68 6.47 3.91
CA LYS A 208 8.07 7.69 4.64
C LYS A 208 8.01 8.95 3.79
N SER A 209 8.30 8.85 2.51
CA SER A 209 8.22 9.99 1.59
C SER A 209 6.79 10.42 1.26
N PHE A 210 5.85 9.46 1.25
CA PHE A 210 4.43 9.72 0.97
C PHE A 210 3.63 10.04 2.22
N ALA A 211 3.91 9.36 3.32
CA ALA A 211 3.31 9.64 4.63
C ALA A 211 3.97 10.89 5.24
N SER A 212 3.67 12.03 4.66
CA SER A 212 4.22 13.33 5.05
C SER A 212 3.10 14.31 5.36
N SER A 213 3.39 15.29 6.24
CA SER A 213 2.47 16.37 6.54
C SER A 213 2.16 17.21 5.31
N LEU A 214 0.99 17.84 5.28
CA LEU A 214 0.56 18.71 4.19
C LEU A 214 1.59 19.78 3.89
N LYS A 215 2.05 19.84 2.64
CA LYS A 215 2.96 20.90 2.18
C LYS A 215 2.21 22.22 1.99
N GLY A 216 2.82 23.32 2.41
CA GLY A 216 2.30 24.67 2.21
C GLY A 216 1.32 25.14 3.29
N MET A 217 1.21 24.44 4.42
CA MET A 217 0.51 24.95 5.60
C MET A 217 1.40 25.92 6.39
N GLN A 218 0.88 27.09 6.69
CA GLN A 218 1.42 27.91 7.79
C GLN A 218 0.88 27.30 9.10
N LYS A 219 1.71 26.53 9.83
CA LYS A 219 1.38 26.18 11.21
C LYS A 219 1.38 27.48 12.03
N GLN A 220 0.29 27.77 12.74
CA GLN A 220 0.35 28.70 13.86
C GLN A 220 1.27 28.06 14.89
N ARG A 221 2.48 28.63 15.05
CA ARG A 221 3.49 28.13 15.97
C ARG A 221 3.13 28.61 17.37
N ASP A 222 3.03 27.69 18.29
CA ASP A 222 3.04 28.02 19.71
C ASP A 222 4.47 28.39 20.13
N ILE A 223 4.62 29.25 21.14
CA ILE A 223 5.93 29.79 21.59
C ILE A 223 6.89 28.65 22.00
N SER A 224 6.36 27.53 22.46
CA SER A 224 7.14 26.33 22.82
C SER A 224 7.72 25.58 21.60
N GLU A 225 7.10 25.74 20.41
CA GLU A 225 7.55 25.10 19.16
C GLU A 225 8.50 26.00 18.33
N ALA A 226 8.77 27.21 18.78
CA ALA A 226 9.63 28.17 18.08
C ALA A 226 11.08 27.68 17.90
N PHE A 227 11.50 26.69 18.69
CA PHE A 227 12.83 26.09 18.63
C PHE A 227 12.87 24.76 17.84
N SER A 228 11.72 24.18 17.48
CA SER A 228 11.65 23.02 16.60
C SER A 228 11.46 23.48 15.16
N GLN A 229 12.46 23.28 14.33
CA GLN A 229 12.37 23.51 12.87
C GLN A 229 11.54 22.39 12.23
N SER A 230 10.22 22.30 12.48
CA SER A 230 9.36 21.41 11.72
C SER A 230 9.10 22.01 10.34
N VAL A 231 9.76 21.48 9.34
CA VAL A 231 9.58 21.87 7.93
C VAL A 231 8.27 21.26 7.44
N SER A 232 7.44 22.06 6.73
CA SER A 232 6.24 21.53 6.07
C SER A 232 6.64 20.40 5.10
N GLY A 233 6.03 19.23 5.24
CA GLY A 233 6.35 18.05 4.44
C GLY A 233 7.27 17.03 5.13
N GLU A 234 7.51 17.15 6.43
CA GLU A 234 8.16 16.10 7.22
C GLU A 234 7.30 14.83 7.27
N THR A 235 7.99 13.69 7.32
CA THR A 235 7.30 12.41 7.49
C THR A 235 6.55 12.38 8.83
N ILE A 236 5.33 11.87 8.79
CA ILE A 236 4.53 11.63 10.01
C ILE A 236 4.84 10.27 10.64
N VAL A 237 5.65 9.45 9.98
CA VAL A 237 6.07 8.14 10.47
C VAL A 237 7.27 8.31 11.40
N ASN A 238 7.00 8.24 12.69
CA ASN A 238 8.05 8.32 13.73
C ASN A 238 8.34 6.94 14.31
N MET A 239 9.42 6.32 13.88
CA MET A 239 9.81 4.98 14.36
C MET A 239 10.25 4.95 15.83
N MET A 240 10.50 6.11 16.45
CA MET A 240 10.90 6.17 17.86
C MET A 240 9.71 6.03 18.83
N THR A 241 8.50 6.26 18.32
CA THR A 241 7.24 6.13 19.08
C THR A 241 6.46 4.88 18.72
N LEU A 242 7.01 4.04 17.80
CA LEU A 242 6.36 2.83 17.33
C LEU A 242 6.25 1.78 18.43
N ASP A 243 5.04 1.32 18.72
CA ASP A 243 4.76 0.29 19.72
C ASP A 243 4.68 -1.11 19.13
N LEU A 244 4.11 -1.24 17.91
CA LEU A 244 3.87 -2.54 17.28
C LEU A 244 4.29 -2.55 15.82
N LEU A 245 5.10 -3.55 15.45
CA LEU A 245 5.42 -3.88 14.07
C LEU A 245 4.78 -5.22 13.69
N VAL A 246 3.97 -5.23 12.63
CA VAL A 246 3.26 -6.42 12.14
C VAL A 246 3.77 -6.79 10.77
N GLY A 247 4.16 -8.05 10.58
CA GLY A 247 4.59 -8.62 9.31
C GLY A 247 3.59 -9.61 8.76
N SER A 248 3.23 -9.47 7.49
CA SER A 248 2.40 -10.37 6.69
C SER A 248 3.09 -10.73 5.39
N GLY A 249 2.60 -11.78 4.74
CA GLY A 249 3.17 -12.34 3.53
C GLY A 249 4.02 -13.59 3.79
N GLY A 250 4.17 -14.43 2.76
CA GLY A 250 4.74 -15.77 2.88
C GLY A 250 6.14 -15.80 3.51
N VAL A 251 7.02 -14.92 3.08
CA VAL A 251 8.42 -14.86 3.57
C VAL A 251 8.51 -14.47 5.04
N LEU A 252 7.58 -13.67 5.55
CA LEU A 252 7.55 -13.24 6.96
C LEU A 252 6.79 -14.26 7.83
N SER A 253 5.61 -14.69 7.38
CA SER A 253 4.73 -15.58 8.14
C SER A 253 5.30 -16.98 8.31
N HIS A 254 6.09 -17.46 7.34
CA HIS A 254 6.69 -18.79 7.33
C HIS A 254 8.20 -18.78 7.62
N ALA A 255 8.74 -17.65 8.08
CA ALA A 255 10.13 -17.60 8.51
C ALA A 255 10.38 -18.61 9.63
N PRO A 256 11.43 -19.47 9.55
CA PRO A 256 11.71 -20.51 10.54
C PRO A 256 11.97 -19.94 11.94
N ARG A 257 12.45 -18.73 12.02
CA ARG A 257 12.67 -18.01 13.28
C ARG A 257 12.10 -16.59 13.17
N ARG A 258 11.47 -16.11 14.24
CA ARG A 258 10.87 -14.77 14.29
C ARG A 258 11.89 -13.61 14.23
N ASN A 259 13.15 -13.88 14.48
CA ASN A 259 14.23 -12.90 14.50
C ASN A 259 15.12 -12.92 13.24
N GLN A 260 14.66 -13.55 12.18
CA GLN A 260 15.37 -13.60 10.88
C GLN A 260 15.20 -12.35 10.05
#